data_a0e36b28b9b7cc8cba75c3036d4b2a04
#
_entry.id   a0e36b28b9b7cc8cba75c3036d4b2a04
#
_cell.length_a   1.000
_cell.length_b   1.000
_cell.length_c   1.000
_cell.angle_alpha   90.00
_cell.angle_beta   90.00
_cell.angle_gamma   90.00
#
_symmetry.space_group_name_H-M   'P 1'
#
loop_
_entity.id
_entity.type
_entity.pdbx_description
1 polymer ?
#
loop_
_entity_poly.entity_id
_entity_poly.type
_entity_poly.pdbx_seq_one_letter_code
_entity_poly.pdbx_strand_id
1 'polypeptide(L)'
;VIISADKENRLTAVLQQLSGALNIKSEPAKAIIIVDGKKAGNTPKDITGLVPGKHLVEVRIEGYGNWSESVDIEHSKQVSLIAVLHQLTGSLNIKSEPTNATIIVDGNEAGNTPAAIADLKPGKHHVEVRMEGYASWSEDVEISAEKENQITAVLQQLTGSLNIKSEPTNATIIVDGNEAGNTPAAIAELKPGKHHVELRMEGYASWSEDVEIGAEKENQITAVLQQLTGSLNIKSNPTDAVI
;
A
#
# COMPACT_ATOMS: atom_id res chain seq x y z
N VAL A 1 -33.69 1.64 74.74
CA VAL A 1 -32.52 2.15 75.50
C VAL A 1 -33.03 2.43 76.90
N ILE A 2 -32.48 1.75 77.91
CA ILE A 2 -32.77 2.05 79.31
C ILE A 2 -31.82 3.14 79.75
N ILE A 3 -32.33 4.32 80.08
CA ILE A 3 -31.54 5.46 80.57
C ILE A 3 -31.50 5.39 82.08
N SER A 4 -30.34 5.24 82.66
CA SER A 4 -30.15 5.26 84.13
C SER A 4 -30.00 6.69 84.59
N ALA A 5 -30.72 7.06 85.66
CA ALA A 5 -30.57 8.36 86.31
C ALA A 5 -29.13 8.48 86.91
N ASP A 6 -28.55 9.66 86.84
CA ASP A 6 -27.25 10.03 87.42
C ASP A 6 -26.00 9.38 86.77
N LYS A 7 -26.14 8.77 85.51
CA LYS A 7 -24.97 8.27 84.73
C LYS A 7 -25.00 8.85 83.34
N GLU A 8 -23.79 9.15 82.83
CA GLU A 8 -23.62 9.54 81.44
C GLU A 8 -23.96 8.31 80.52
N ASN A 9 -25.04 8.41 79.73
CA ASN A 9 -25.44 7.37 78.81
C ASN A 9 -24.85 7.74 77.44
N ARG A 10 -23.93 6.91 76.93
CA ARG A 10 -23.35 7.05 75.58
C ARG A 10 -24.03 6.08 74.63
N LEU A 11 -24.58 6.62 73.55
CA LEU A 11 -25.11 5.87 72.45
C LEU A 11 -24.12 6.03 71.27
N THR A 12 -23.53 4.94 70.83
CA THR A 12 -22.72 4.90 69.61
C THR A 12 -23.56 4.26 68.51
N ALA A 13 -23.87 5.02 67.47
CA ALA A 13 -24.48 4.49 66.25
C ALA A 13 -23.40 4.35 65.15
N VAL A 14 -23.22 3.15 64.64
CA VAL A 14 -22.39 2.89 63.48
C VAL A 14 -23.32 2.94 62.27
N LEU A 15 -23.16 3.98 61.45
CA LEU A 15 -23.90 4.09 60.20
C LEU A 15 -23.18 3.32 59.11
N GLN A 16 -23.86 2.40 58.45
CA GLN A 16 -23.35 1.74 57.25
C GLN A 16 -23.72 2.56 56.03
N GLN A 17 -22.72 2.84 55.20
CA GLN A 17 -22.93 3.52 53.92
C GLN A 17 -23.77 2.61 53.01
N LEU A 18 -24.86 3.11 52.50
CA LEU A 18 -25.65 2.42 51.47
C LEU A 18 -24.82 2.35 50.17
N SER A 19 -24.78 1.18 49.54
CA SER A 19 -24.06 1.03 48.25
C SER A 19 -24.76 0.02 47.35
N GLY A 20 -24.53 0.17 46.06
CA GLY A 20 -24.89 -0.80 45.03
C GLY A 20 -23.64 -1.26 44.22
N ALA A 21 -23.87 -1.97 43.13
CA ALA A 21 -22.83 -2.55 42.32
C ALA A 21 -23.13 -2.45 40.81
N LEU A 22 -22.06 -2.43 40.00
CA LEU A 22 -22.10 -2.54 38.54
C LEU A 22 -21.34 -3.81 38.10
N ASN A 23 -21.93 -4.59 37.20
CA ASN A 23 -21.22 -5.61 36.41
C ASN A 23 -21.04 -5.07 35.00
N ILE A 24 -19.81 -4.82 34.54
CA ILE A 24 -19.53 -4.22 33.25
C ILE A 24 -18.76 -5.20 32.37
N LYS A 25 -19.33 -5.49 31.21
CA LYS A 25 -18.71 -6.26 30.11
C LYS A 25 -18.56 -5.37 28.90
N SER A 26 -17.66 -5.73 27.99
CA SER A 26 -17.54 -5.07 26.69
C SER A 26 -17.17 -6.04 25.57
N GLU A 27 -17.50 -5.65 24.36
CA GLU A 27 -17.05 -6.24 23.11
C GLU A 27 -16.34 -5.16 22.29
N PRO A 28 -15.00 -5.31 22.08
CA PRO A 28 -14.11 -6.34 22.61
C PRO A 28 -13.89 -6.22 24.13
N ALA A 29 -13.47 -7.33 24.75
CA ALA A 29 -13.13 -7.37 26.17
C ALA A 29 -11.81 -6.64 26.49
N LYS A 30 -11.49 -6.49 27.79
CA LYS A 30 -10.28 -5.80 28.31
C LYS A 30 -10.27 -4.28 28.10
N ALA A 31 -11.40 -3.67 27.76
CA ALA A 31 -11.54 -2.23 27.66
C ALA A 31 -11.43 -1.55 29.04
N ILE A 32 -10.88 -0.35 29.08
CA ILE A 32 -10.73 0.43 30.30
C ILE A 32 -12.11 0.94 30.74
N ILE A 33 -12.45 0.72 32.02
CA ILE A 33 -13.66 1.24 32.66
C ILE A 33 -13.31 2.52 33.40
N ILE A 34 -14.12 3.55 33.20
CA ILE A 34 -14.07 4.82 33.92
C ILE A 34 -15.46 5.06 34.52
N VAL A 35 -15.54 5.30 35.82
CA VAL A 35 -16.78 5.65 36.51
C VAL A 35 -16.60 7.02 37.14
N ASP A 36 -17.48 7.96 36.82
CA ASP A 36 -17.42 9.33 37.29
C ASP A 36 -16.04 10.00 37.08
N GLY A 37 -15.42 9.74 35.93
CA GLY A 37 -14.10 10.25 35.56
C GLY A 37 -12.93 9.53 36.22
N LYS A 38 -13.16 8.48 37.04
CA LYS A 38 -12.10 7.73 37.71
C LYS A 38 -11.95 6.34 37.09
N LYS A 39 -10.72 5.93 36.81
CA LYS A 39 -10.41 4.57 36.31
C LYS A 39 -10.79 3.52 37.36
N ALA A 40 -11.66 2.59 36.95
CA ALA A 40 -12.18 1.54 37.83
C ALA A 40 -11.62 0.13 37.49
N GLY A 41 -10.90 -0.01 36.38
CA GLY A 41 -10.29 -1.28 35.95
C GLY A 41 -10.52 -1.57 34.47
N ASN A 42 -10.60 -2.85 34.13
CA ASN A 42 -10.83 -3.30 32.75
C ASN A 42 -11.98 -4.33 32.72
N THR A 43 -12.73 -4.34 31.62
CA THR A 43 -13.82 -5.30 31.37
C THR A 43 -13.30 -6.74 31.15
N PRO A 44 -14.03 -7.79 31.57
CA PRO A 44 -15.22 -7.72 32.41
C PRO A 44 -14.86 -7.46 33.89
N LYS A 45 -15.66 -6.67 34.59
CA LYS A 45 -15.40 -6.37 36.01
C LYS A 45 -16.68 -6.03 36.77
N ASP A 46 -16.70 -6.47 38.06
CA ASP A 46 -17.62 -6.04 39.06
C ASP A 46 -17.05 -4.84 39.84
N ILE A 47 -17.84 -3.78 39.99
CA ILE A 47 -17.51 -2.58 40.74
C ILE A 47 -18.51 -2.47 41.83
N THR A 48 -18.05 -2.54 43.07
CA THR A 48 -18.88 -2.53 44.30
C THR A 48 -18.65 -1.26 45.10
N GLY A 49 -19.56 -0.96 46.03
CA GLY A 49 -19.41 0.20 46.90
C GLY A 49 -19.81 1.53 46.28
N LEU A 50 -20.54 1.50 45.16
CA LEU A 50 -21.08 2.72 44.57
C LEU A 50 -22.20 3.30 45.40
N VAL A 51 -22.18 4.61 45.59
CA VAL A 51 -23.24 5.32 46.31
C VAL A 51 -24.52 5.30 45.46
N PRO A 52 -25.71 5.13 46.05
CA PRO A 52 -26.97 5.22 45.28
C PRO A 52 -27.12 6.55 44.57
N GLY A 53 -27.57 6.52 43.31
CA GLY A 53 -27.72 7.67 42.44
C GLY A 53 -27.17 7.44 41.04
N LYS A 54 -27.11 8.51 40.24
CA LYS A 54 -26.63 8.48 38.86
C LYS A 54 -25.11 8.50 38.80
N HIS A 55 -24.56 7.55 38.03
CA HIS A 55 -23.15 7.44 37.73
C HIS A 55 -22.93 7.47 36.20
N LEU A 56 -21.89 8.16 35.73
CA LEU A 56 -21.47 8.12 34.35
C LEU A 56 -20.43 7.03 34.20
N VAL A 57 -20.75 6.02 33.36
CA VAL A 57 -19.84 4.93 33.02
C VAL A 57 -19.31 5.16 31.60
N GLU A 58 -17.99 5.17 31.45
CA GLU A 58 -17.33 5.20 30.15
C GLU A 58 -16.49 3.94 29.98
N VAL A 59 -16.49 3.39 28.76
CA VAL A 59 -15.65 2.24 28.39
C VAL A 59 -14.85 2.61 27.16
N ARG A 60 -13.52 2.43 27.24
CA ARG A 60 -12.56 2.84 26.22
C ARG A 60 -11.53 1.75 25.93
N ILE A 61 -11.21 1.57 24.66
CA ILE A 61 -10.09 0.74 24.20
C ILE A 61 -9.48 1.41 22.95
N GLU A 62 -8.18 1.31 22.81
CA GLU A 62 -7.45 1.89 21.68
C GLU A 62 -7.96 1.33 20.34
N GLY A 63 -8.12 2.18 19.32
CA GLY A 63 -8.65 1.81 18.01
C GLY A 63 -10.16 1.65 17.93
N TYR A 64 -10.91 1.98 19.01
CA TYR A 64 -12.37 1.92 19.06
C TYR A 64 -12.97 3.25 19.51
N GLY A 65 -14.20 3.49 19.08
CA GLY A 65 -15.00 4.62 19.57
C GLY A 65 -15.29 4.49 21.07
N ASN A 66 -15.35 5.62 21.78
CA ASN A 66 -15.69 5.62 23.19
C ASN A 66 -17.18 5.27 23.39
N TRP A 67 -17.46 4.43 24.36
CA TRP A 67 -18.82 4.14 24.80
C TRP A 67 -19.10 4.82 26.14
N SER A 68 -20.30 5.38 26.34
CA SER A 68 -20.70 5.98 27.60
C SER A 68 -22.19 5.82 27.85
N GLU A 69 -22.55 5.58 29.12
CA GLU A 69 -23.93 5.48 29.59
C GLU A 69 -24.06 6.02 31.00
N SER A 70 -25.19 6.72 31.26
CA SER A 70 -25.56 7.16 32.62
C SER A 70 -26.47 6.12 33.23
N VAL A 71 -26.04 5.53 34.35
CA VAL A 71 -26.74 4.45 35.04
C VAL A 71 -27.16 4.89 36.44
N ASP A 72 -28.37 4.54 36.88
CA ASP A 72 -28.85 4.79 38.23
C ASP A 72 -28.58 3.56 39.11
N ILE A 73 -27.86 3.78 40.20
CA ILE A 73 -27.46 2.74 41.14
C ILE A 73 -28.40 2.80 42.34
N GLU A 74 -29.11 1.70 42.63
CA GLU A 74 -29.94 1.54 43.82
C GLU A 74 -29.19 0.76 44.92
N HIS A 75 -29.58 1.00 46.17
CA HIS A 75 -29.02 0.30 47.30
C HIS A 75 -29.25 -1.21 47.21
N SER A 76 -28.19 -1.97 47.49
CA SER A 76 -28.18 -3.43 47.48
C SER A 76 -28.56 -4.08 46.13
N LYS A 77 -28.60 -3.31 45.05
CA LYS A 77 -28.82 -3.84 43.70
C LYS A 77 -27.52 -3.84 42.87
N GLN A 78 -27.46 -4.76 41.90
CA GLN A 78 -26.44 -4.82 40.89
C GLN A 78 -27.06 -4.51 39.54
N VAL A 79 -26.47 -3.59 38.81
CA VAL A 79 -26.81 -3.26 37.40
C VAL A 79 -25.78 -3.93 36.50
N SER A 80 -26.21 -4.54 35.40
CA SER A 80 -25.32 -5.13 34.38
C SER A 80 -25.32 -4.29 33.11
N LEU A 81 -24.14 -3.92 32.64
CA LEU A 81 -23.91 -3.17 31.40
C LEU A 81 -23.07 -3.99 30.42
N ILE A 82 -23.40 -3.88 29.13
CA ILE A 82 -22.62 -4.46 28.04
C ILE A 82 -22.29 -3.31 27.07
N ALA A 83 -21.03 -2.91 27.04
CA ALA A 83 -20.54 -1.89 26.11
C ALA A 83 -20.11 -2.54 24.80
N VAL A 84 -20.82 -2.28 23.71
CA VAL A 84 -20.40 -2.67 22.36
C VAL A 84 -19.61 -1.50 21.76
N LEU A 85 -18.33 -1.71 21.53
CA LEU A 85 -17.44 -0.68 21.02
C LEU A 85 -17.25 -0.90 19.49
N HIS A 86 -17.42 0.16 18.72
CA HIS A 86 -17.21 0.13 17.27
C HIS A 86 -15.75 0.41 16.94
N GLN A 87 -15.15 -0.45 16.11
CA GLN A 87 -13.79 -0.24 15.66
C GLN A 87 -13.74 1.04 14.81
N LEU A 88 -12.76 1.89 15.10
CA LEU A 88 -12.49 3.05 14.27
C LEU A 88 -11.73 2.59 13.02
N THR A 89 -12.16 3.05 11.86
CA THR A 89 -11.50 2.79 10.58
C THR A 89 -11.41 4.09 9.77
N GLY A 90 -10.51 4.13 8.81
CA GLY A 90 -10.45 5.16 7.79
C GLY A 90 -10.46 4.54 6.41
N SER A 91 -10.43 5.35 5.37
CA SER A 91 -10.31 4.91 3.99
C SER A 91 -9.15 5.60 3.28
N LEU A 92 -8.62 4.95 2.25
CA LEU A 92 -7.53 5.46 1.43
C LEU A 92 -7.85 5.34 -0.06
N ASN A 93 -7.98 6.48 -0.74
CA ASN A 93 -8.10 6.56 -2.19
C ASN A 93 -6.72 6.59 -2.81
N ILE A 94 -6.42 5.62 -3.67
CA ILE A 94 -5.14 5.47 -4.33
C ILE A 94 -5.30 5.64 -5.83
N LYS A 95 -4.57 6.60 -6.39
CA LYS A 95 -4.45 6.83 -7.83
C LYS A 95 -3.02 6.60 -8.26
N SER A 96 -2.81 6.31 -9.56
CA SER A 96 -1.47 6.28 -10.14
C SER A 96 -1.45 6.85 -11.56
N GLU A 97 -0.28 7.28 -11.97
CA GLU A 97 0.08 7.58 -13.36
C GLU A 97 1.28 6.72 -13.75
N PRO A 98 1.09 5.81 -14.73
CA PRO A 98 -0.16 5.45 -15.42
C PRO A 98 -1.15 4.72 -14.50
N THR A 99 -2.42 4.69 -14.89
CA THR A 99 -3.50 4.00 -14.18
C THR A 99 -3.41 2.47 -14.35
N ASN A 100 -4.22 1.73 -13.58
CA ASN A 100 -4.29 0.27 -13.61
C ASN A 100 -3.03 -0.43 -13.06
N ALA A 101 -2.29 0.24 -12.17
CA ALA A 101 -1.18 -0.35 -11.42
C ALA A 101 -1.70 -1.15 -10.22
N THR A 102 -1.04 -2.25 -9.88
CA THR A 102 -1.39 -3.09 -8.72
C THR A 102 -1.06 -2.37 -7.42
N ILE A 103 -2.03 -2.34 -6.52
CA ILE A 103 -1.92 -1.77 -5.17
C ILE A 103 -1.61 -2.89 -4.17
N ILE A 104 -0.65 -2.64 -3.30
CA ILE A 104 -0.29 -3.50 -2.17
C ILE A 104 -0.33 -2.65 -0.91
N VAL A 105 -1.11 -3.07 0.09
CA VAL A 105 -1.19 -2.41 1.40
C VAL A 105 -0.74 -3.39 2.47
N ASP A 106 0.26 -3.01 3.25
CA ASP A 106 0.86 -3.85 4.31
C ASP A 106 1.23 -5.25 3.81
N GLY A 107 1.73 -5.33 2.57
CA GLY A 107 2.15 -6.58 1.93
C GLY A 107 1.03 -7.42 1.32
N ASN A 108 -0.23 -6.96 1.38
CA ASN A 108 -1.38 -7.65 0.79
C ASN A 108 -1.87 -6.91 -0.45
N GLU A 109 -2.15 -7.64 -1.52
CA GLU A 109 -2.74 -7.08 -2.74
C GLU A 109 -4.16 -6.57 -2.46
N ALA A 110 -4.45 -5.33 -2.86
CA ALA A 110 -5.69 -4.62 -2.58
C ALA A 110 -6.43 -4.14 -3.85
N GLY A 111 -6.03 -4.63 -5.02
CA GLY A 111 -6.63 -4.29 -6.32
C GLY A 111 -5.75 -3.41 -7.18
N ASN A 112 -6.37 -2.68 -8.12
CA ASN A 112 -5.65 -1.83 -9.08
C ASN A 112 -6.12 -0.38 -9.02
N THR A 113 -5.19 0.55 -9.31
CA THR A 113 -5.49 1.99 -9.35
C THR A 113 -6.40 2.38 -10.54
N PRO A 114 -7.34 3.33 -10.38
CA PRO A 114 -7.71 3.97 -9.12
C PRO A 114 -8.61 3.08 -8.26
N ALA A 115 -8.38 3.03 -6.96
CA ALA A 115 -9.23 2.30 -6.02
C ALA A 115 -9.36 3.01 -4.67
N ALA A 116 -10.48 2.73 -3.98
CA ALA A 116 -10.72 3.11 -2.61
C ALA A 116 -10.60 1.89 -1.71
N ILE A 117 -9.67 1.92 -0.78
CA ILE A 117 -9.47 0.87 0.21
C ILE A 117 -10.16 1.32 1.50
N ALA A 118 -11.20 0.58 1.90
CA ALA A 118 -11.97 0.86 3.10
C ALA A 118 -11.46 0.07 4.30
N ASP A 119 -12.00 0.38 5.47
CA ASP A 119 -11.82 -0.36 6.73
C ASP A 119 -10.36 -0.50 7.19
N LEU A 120 -9.49 0.43 6.79
CA LEU A 120 -8.13 0.52 7.29
C LEU A 120 -8.14 0.99 8.74
N LYS A 121 -7.35 0.36 9.60
CA LYS A 121 -7.17 0.81 10.98
C LYS A 121 -6.50 2.19 11.02
N PRO A 122 -6.81 3.04 11.98
CA PRO A 122 -6.04 4.28 12.18
C PRO A 122 -4.57 3.96 12.48
N GLY A 123 -3.67 4.76 11.91
CA GLY A 123 -2.23 4.60 12.05
C GLY A 123 -1.51 4.49 10.73
N LYS A 124 -0.26 4.08 10.79
CA LYS A 124 0.66 4.03 9.66
C LYS A 124 0.49 2.74 8.86
N HIS A 125 0.28 2.87 7.56
CA HIS A 125 0.18 1.77 6.60
C HIS A 125 1.23 1.93 5.52
N HIS A 126 1.89 0.83 5.15
CA HIS A 126 2.82 0.80 4.02
C HIS A 126 2.08 0.51 2.72
N VAL A 127 2.13 1.46 1.80
CA VAL A 127 1.48 1.34 0.49
C VAL A 127 2.55 1.20 -0.59
N GLU A 128 2.42 0.21 -1.45
CA GLU A 128 3.25 0.01 -2.62
C GLU A 128 2.36 -0.06 -3.87
N VAL A 129 2.83 0.56 -4.97
CA VAL A 129 2.14 0.53 -6.27
C VAL A 129 3.12 0.01 -7.31
N ARG A 130 2.73 -1.06 -8.01
CA ARG A 130 3.56 -1.77 -9.00
C ARG A 130 2.88 -1.86 -10.36
N MET A 131 3.67 -1.69 -11.41
CA MET A 131 3.26 -1.92 -12.79
C MET A 131 4.43 -2.50 -13.59
N GLU A 132 4.16 -3.45 -14.47
CA GLU A 132 5.17 -4.02 -15.35
C GLU A 132 5.80 -2.95 -16.24
N GLY A 133 7.13 -2.95 -16.37
CA GLY A 133 7.88 -1.94 -17.12
C GLY A 133 8.09 -0.60 -16.38
N TYR A 134 7.68 -0.50 -15.12
CA TYR A 134 7.85 0.69 -14.29
C TYR A 134 8.57 0.37 -12.98
N ALA A 135 9.28 1.35 -12.45
CA ALA A 135 9.83 1.27 -11.11
C ALA A 135 8.68 1.23 -10.08
N SER A 136 8.80 0.37 -9.06
CA SER A 136 7.81 0.34 -7.98
C SER A 136 7.86 1.64 -7.18
N TRP A 137 6.68 2.13 -6.80
CA TRP A 137 6.51 3.28 -5.93
C TRP A 137 6.05 2.80 -4.54
N SER A 138 6.54 3.43 -3.46
CA SER A 138 6.07 3.12 -2.12
C SER A 138 6.09 4.34 -1.20
N GLU A 139 5.14 4.39 -0.28
CA GLU A 139 5.00 5.43 0.75
C GLU A 139 4.35 4.86 2.00
N ASP A 140 4.75 5.40 3.16
CA ASP A 140 4.09 5.14 4.43
C ASP A 140 3.02 6.21 4.67
N VAL A 141 1.76 5.81 4.70
CA VAL A 141 0.59 6.71 4.77
C VAL A 141 -0.04 6.62 6.15
N GLU A 142 -0.27 7.76 6.79
CA GLU A 142 -0.98 7.84 8.06
C GLU A 142 -2.50 7.87 7.82
N ILE A 143 -3.20 6.83 8.25
CA ILE A 143 -4.66 6.74 8.14
C ILE A 143 -5.30 7.34 9.39
N SER A 144 -6.08 8.39 9.20
CA SER A 144 -6.88 8.99 10.27
C SER A 144 -8.21 8.27 10.42
N ALA A 145 -8.66 8.11 11.68
CA ALA A 145 -9.98 7.56 11.99
C ALA A 145 -11.10 8.39 11.36
N GLU A 146 -12.09 7.71 10.79
CA GLU A 146 -13.30 8.32 10.22
C GLU A 146 -13.03 9.38 9.13
N LYS A 147 -11.86 9.29 8.48
CA LYS A 147 -11.46 10.19 7.39
C LYS A 147 -11.14 9.43 6.12
N GLU A 148 -11.38 10.10 5.02
CA GLU A 148 -10.91 9.72 3.70
C GLU A 148 -9.52 10.33 3.47
N ASN A 149 -8.53 9.47 3.21
CA ASN A 149 -7.17 9.85 2.88
C ASN A 149 -6.97 9.65 1.37
N GLN A 150 -6.06 10.38 0.75
CA GLN A 150 -5.78 10.27 -0.70
C GLN A 150 -4.29 10.36 -0.97
N ILE A 151 -3.82 9.49 -1.88
CA ILE A 151 -2.47 9.52 -2.44
C ILE A 151 -2.51 9.36 -3.96
N THR A 152 -1.43 9.82 -4.62
CA THR A 152 -1.24 9.62 -6.06
C THR A 152 0.21 9.16 -6.29
N ALA A 153 0.37 7.96 -6.81
CA ALA A 153 1.66 7.39 -7.17
C ALA A 153 2.01 7.76 -8.63
N VAL A 154 3.14 8.43 -8.83
CA VAL A 154 3.68 8.67 -10.18
C VAL A 154 4.77 7.64 -10.42
N LEU A 155 4.50 6.68 -11.32
CA LEU A 155 5.42 5.60 -11.64
C LEU A 155 6.39 6.03 -12.73
N GLN A 156 7.67 5.78 -12.54
CA GLN A 156 8.71 6.04 -13.52
C GLN A 156 8.87 4.84 -14.45
N GLN A 157 8.75 5.07 -15.76
CA GLN A 157 8.98 4.01 -16.74
C GLN A 157 10.44 3.57 -16.69
N LEU A 158 10.66 2.28 -16.61
CA LEU A 158 11.98 1.69 -16.75
C LEU A 158 12.39 1.70 -18.20
N THR A 159 13.64 2.06 -18.49
CA THR A 159 14.21 2.03 -19.84
C THR A 159 15.61 1.42 -19.80
N GLY A 160 16.06 0.94 -20.94
CA GLY A 160 17.44 0.53 -21.16
C GLY A 160 18.02 1.23 -22.38
N SER A 161 19.27 0.94 -22.71
CA SER A 161 19.94 1.44 -23.92
C SER A 161 20.57 0.32 -24.71
N LEU A 162 20.75 0.54 -26.02
CA LEU A 162 21.38 -0.40 -26.95
C LEU A 162 22.44 0.29 -27.80
N ASN A 163 23.70 -0.12 -27.62
CA ASN A 163 24.80 0.31 -28.47
C ASN A 163 24.92 -0.64 -29.67
N ILE A 164 24.79 -0.08 -30.88
CA ILE A 164 24.79 -0.85 -32.13
C ILE A 164 26.01 -0.47 -32.96
N LYS A 165 26.80 -1.46 -33.32
CA LYS A 165 27.93 -1.34 -34.22
C LYS A 165 27.77 -2.26 -35.41
N SER A 166 28.34 -1.89 -36.57
CA SER A 166 28.42 -2.78 -37.73
C SER A 166 29.76 -2.68 -38.46
N GLU A 167 30.11 -3.74 -39.17
CA GLU A 167 31.16 -3.77 -40.21
C GLU A 167 30.50 -4.15 -41.54
N PRO A 168 30.59 -3.25 -42.57
CA PRO A 168 31.11 -1.87 -42.51
C PRO A 168 30.22 -0.97 -41.67
N THR A 169 30.77 0.16 -41.23
CA THR A 169 30.06 1.19 -40.49
C THR A 169 29.09 1.96 -41.37
N ASN A 170 28.21 2.80 -40.79
CA ASN A 170 27.23 3.63 -41.48
C ASN A 170 26.05 2.86 -42.10
N ALA A 171 25.75 1.67 -41.58
CA ALA A 171 24.49 0.98 -41.89
C ALA A 171 23.30 1.63 -41.20
N THR A 172 22.17 1.75 -41.90
CA THR A 172 20.92 2.28 -41.35
C THR A 172 20.38 1.30 -40.29
N ILE A 173 20.09 1.82 -39.12
CA ILE A 173 19.52 1.09 -37.98
C ILE A 173 18.00 1.22 -38.02
N ILE A 174 17.28 0.11 -37.89
CA ILE A 174 15.84 0.04 -37.75
C ILE A 174 15.55 -0.75 -36.48
N VAL A 175 14.82 -0.16 -35.54
CA VAL A 175 14.39 -0.81 -34.30
C VAL A 175 12.86 -0.86 -34.29
N ASP A 176 12.29 -2.05 -34.16
CA ASP A 176 10.84 -2.31 -34.19
C ASP A 176 10.15 -1.65 -35.40
N GLY A 177 10.83 -1.67 -36.55
CA GLY A 177 10.32 -1.12 -37.80
C GLY A 177 10.52 0.41 -37.95
N ASN A 178 11.09 1.10 -36.98
CA ASN A 178 11.36 2.53 -37.01
C ASN A 178 12.84 2.81 -37.25
N GLU A 179 13.17 3.73 -38.14
CA GLU A 179 14.55 4.17 -38.38
C GLU A 179 15.08 4.93 -37.15
N ALA A 180 16.28 4.52 -36.69
CA ALA A 180 16.89 5.01 -35.45
C ALA A 180 18.31 5.58 -35.67
N GLY A 181 18.70 5.88 -36.94
CA GLY A 181 19.99 6.44 -37.29
C GLY A 181 20.93 5.44 -37.98
N ASN A 182 22.24 5.68 -37.89
CA ASN A 182 23.24 4.86 -38.56
C ASN A 182 24.32 4.37 -37.58
N THR A 183 24.89 3.18 -37.86
CA THR A 183 25.97 2.58 -37.06
C THR A 183 27.30 3.36 -37.21
N PRO A 184 28.09 3.53 -36.11
CA PRO A 184 27.78 3.15 -34.73
C PRO A 184 26.84 4.18 -34.06
N ALA A 185 25.86 3.70 -33.32
CA ALA A 185 24.95 4.58 -32.54
C ALA A 185 24.53 3.94 -31.22
N ALA A 186 24.15 4.79 -30.25
CA ALA A 186 23.53 4.40 -29.01
C ALA A 186 22.06 4.81 -29.06
N ILE A 187 21.17 3.84 -28.93
CA ILE A 187 19.72 4.06 -28.88
C ILE A 187 19.32 3.99 -27.40
N ALA A 188 18.87 5.13 -26.88
CA ALA A 188 18.42 5.28 -25.49
C ALA A 188 16.90 5.10 -25.34
N GLU A 189 16.44 5.03 -24.11
CA GLU A 189 15.00 5.01 -23.74
C GLU A 189 14.19 3.86 -24.36
N LEU A 190 14.86 2.74 -24.66
CA LEU A 190 14.17 1.52 -25.07
C LEU A 190 13.46 0.91 -23.86
N LYS A 191 12.23 0.43 -24.05
CA LYS A 191 11.49 -0.29 -23.00
C LYS A 191 12.22 -1.61 -22.67
N PRO A 192 12.18 -2.09 -21.43
CA PRO A 192 12.67 -3.43 -21.15
C PRO A 192 11.87 -4.48 -21.93
N GLY A 193 12.57 -5.50 -22.42
CA GLY A 193 11.99 -6.58 -23.20
C GLY A 193 12.65 -6.79 -24.56
N LYS A 194 11.98 -7.54 -25.40
CA LYS A 194 12.48 -7.97 -26.71
C LYS A 194 12.22 -6.91 -27.78
N HIS A 195 13.28 -6.50 -28.47
CA HIS A 195 13.24 -5.56 -29.58
C HIS A 195 13.83 -6.19 -30.84
N HIS A 196 13.19 -5.96 -31.98
CA HIS A 196 13.69 -6.39 -33.29
C HIS A 196 14.58 -5.33 -33.91
N VAL A 197 15.86 -5.66 -34.11
CA VAL A 197 16.86 -4.77 -34.72
C VAL A 197 17.19 -5.24 -36.11
N GLU A 198 17.11 -4.36 -37.11
CA GLU A 198 17.50 -4.62 -38.49
C GLU A 198 18.55 -3.59 -38.91
N LEU A 199 19.57 -4.03 -39.64
CA LEU A 199 20.58 -3.17 -40.24
C LEU A 199 20.50 -3.31 -41.76
N ARG A 200 20.46 -2.16 -42.45
CA ARG A 200 20.42 -2.08 -43.91
C ARG A 200 21.55 -1.21 -44.45
N MET A 201 22.20 -1.67 -45.53
CA MET A 201 23.23 -0.93 -46.25
C MET A 201 23.18 -1.28 -47.73
N GLU A 202 23.31 -0.28 -48.59
CA GLU A 202 23.36 -0.51 -50.05
C GLU A 202 24.52 -1.38 -50.44
N GLY A 203 24.27 -2.43 -51.27
CA GLY A 203 25.25 -3.40 -51.69
C GLY A 203 25.52 -4.53 -50.67
N TYR A 204 24.79 -4.55 -49.56
CA TYR A 204 24.92 -5.59 -48.52
C TYR A 204 23.58 -6.30 -48.25
N ALA A 205 23.63 -7.52 -47.81
CA ALA A 205 22.47 -8.22 -47.29
C ALA A 205 22.03 -7.59 -46.00
N SER A 206 20.70 -7.47 -45.79
CA SER A 206 20.15 -7.00 -44.51
C SER A 206 20.49 -7.98 -43.39
N TRP A 207 20.81 -7.47 -42.22
CA TRP A 207 21.05 -8.22 -41.01
C TRP A 207 19.94 -7.94 -40.02
N SER A 208 19.50 -8.94 -39.27
CA SER A 208 18.51 -8.72 -38.21
C SER A 208 18.71 -9.68 -37.04
N GLU A 209 18.38 -9.19 -35.83
CA GLU A 209 18.44 -9.94 -34.57
C GLU A 209 17.38 -9.41 -33.60
N ASP A 210 16.84 -10.32 -32.79
CA ASP A 210 15.98 -9.96 -31.67
C ASP A 210 16.83 -9.82 -30.41
N VAL A 211 16.85 -8.62 -29.82
CA VAL A 211 17.70 -8.24 -28.70
C VAL A 211 16.85 -8.02 -27.46
N GLU A 212 17.21 -8.66 -26.35
CA GLU A 212 16.59 -8.45 -25.05
C GLU A 212 17.18 -7.21 -24.36
N ILE A 213 16.38 -6.19 -24.13
CA ILE A 213 16.78 -4.96 -23.44
C ILE A 213 16.45 -5.09 -21.96
N GLY A 214 17.49 -5.07 -21.11
CA GLY A 214 17.32 -5.05 -19.67
C GLY A 214 16.95 -3.66 -19.13
N ALA A 215 16.09 -3.62 -18.11
CA ALA A 215 15.79 -2.38 -17.38
C ALA A 215 17.08 -1.79 -16.79
N GLU A 216 17.31 -0.49 -16.99
CA GLU A 216 18.46 0.26 -16.47
C GLU A 216 19.83 -0.33 -16.89
N LYS A 217 19.83 -1.10 -18.00
CA LYS A 217 21.05 -1.72 -18.53
C LYS A 217 21.44 -1.12 -19.86
N GLU A 218 22.77 -1.06 -20.06
CA GLU A 218 23.39 -0.82 -21.34
C GLU A 218 23.64 -2.16 -22.05
N ASN A 219 23.01 -2.35 -23.21
CA ASN A 219 23.15 -3.56 -24.04
C ASN A 219 24.01 -3.22 -25.25
N GLN A 220 24.70 -4.19 -25.84
CA GLN A 220 25.55 -3.99 -27.00
C GLN A 220 25.41 -5.11 -28.00
N ILE A 221 25.32 -4.75 -29.30
CA ILE A 221 25.42 -5.67 -30.41
C ILE A 221 26.45 -5.18 -31.42
N THR A 222 27.04 -6.12 -32.15
CA THR A 222 27.98 -5.86 -33.26
C THR A 222 27.64 -6.80 -34.41
N ALA A 223 27.24 -6.22 -35.54
CA ALA A 223 26.85 -6.96 -36.74
C ALA A 223 27.92 -6.90 -37.79
N VAL A 224 28.13 -8.00 -38.50
CA VAL A 224 28.97 -8.06 -39.71
C VAL A 224 28.04 -8.24 -40.91
N LEU A 225 27.98 -7.23 -41.80
CA LEU A 225 27.14 -7.27 -42.98
C LEU A 225 27.85 -8.00 -44.12
N GLN A 226 27.12 -8.84 -44.84
CA GLN A 226 27.64 -9.61 -45.98
C GLN A 226 27.41 -8.80 -47.27
N GLN A 227 28.52 -8.54 -47.98
CA GLN A 227 28.44 -7.85 -49.29
C GLN A 227 27.71 -8.73 -50.32
N LEU A 228 26.78 -8.15 -51.01
CA LEU A 228 26.11 -8.79 -52.14
C LEU A 228 27.07 -8.85 -53.34
N THR A 229 27.26 -10.01 -53.89
CA THR A 229 28.10 -10.22 -55.11
C THR A 229 27.22 -10.67 -56.25
N GLY A 230 27.49 -10.12 -57.43
CA GLY A 230 26.88 -10.55 -58.68
C GLY A 230 27.93 -11.19 -59.61
N SER A 231 27.48 -12.01 -60.52
CA SER A 231 28.32 -12.55 -61.60
C SER A 231 27.89 -11.93 -62.91
N LEU A 232 28.86 -11.48 -63.72
CA LEU A 232 28.67 -11.01 -65.06
C LEU A 232 29.16 -12.05 -66.07
N ASN A 233 28.27 -12.60 -66.87
CA ASN A 233 28.61 -13.51 -67.96
C ASN A 233 28.56 -12.73 -69.30
N ILE A 234 29.71 -12.46 -69.86
CA ILE A 234 29.85 -11.73 -71.14
C ILE A 234 30.12 -12.74 -72.25
N LYS A 235 29.30 -12.70 -73.28
CA LYS A 235 29.51 -13.45 -74.53
C LYS A 235 29.71 -12.46 -75.66
N SER A 236 30.74 -12.68 -76.47
CA SER A 236 30.98 -11.91 -77.68
C SER A 236 30.83 -12.77 -78.93
N ASN A 237 30.43 -12.12 -80.02
CA ASN A 237 30.48 -12.72 -81.35
C ASN A 237 31.16 -11.69 -82.33
N PRO A 238 32.40 -12.00 -82.84
CA PRO A 238 33.12 -13.22 -82.68
C PRO A 238 33.71 -13.45 -81.27
N THR A 239 34.06 -14.71 -80.91
CA THR A 239 34.34 -15.20 -79.56
C THR A 239 35.63 -14.67 -78.93
N ASP A 240 36.48 -13.95 -79.60
CA ASP A 240 37.80 -13.50 -79.12
C ASP A 240 37.92 -11.97 -79.03
N ALA A 241 36.82 -11.25 -78.74
CA ALA A 241 36.84 -9.82 -78.48
C ALA A 241 37.49 -9.52 -77.11
N VAL A 242 38.42 -8.57 -77.09
CA VAL A 242 38.98 -8.03 -75.84
C VAL A 242 37.90 -7.16 -75.18
N ILE A 243 37.62 -7.41 -73.89
CA ILE A 243 36.66 -6.68 -73.03
C ILE A 243 37.41 -5.59 -72.32
#